data_d61d82d3cb72d1b46c9c9c5f38424a1b
#
_entry.id   d61d82d3cb72d1b46c9c9c5f38424a1b
#
_cell.length_a   1.000
_cell.length_b   1.000
_cell.length_c   1.000
_cell.angle_alpha   90.00
_cell.angle_beta   90.00
_cell.angle_gamma   90.00
#
_symmetry.space_group_name_H-M   'P 1'
#
loop_
_entity.id
_entity.type
_entity.pdbx_description
1 polymer ?
#
loop_
_entity_poly.entity_id
_entity_poly.type
_entity_poly.pdbx_seq_one_letter_code
_entity_poly.pdbx_strand_id
1 'polypeptide(L)'
;IYHADTMTFFLSLYGHRLPVLCCSMSSDETVIVTGSADKNVKIWGLDFGDCQKSMFAHGDSVMSVQFVPNTHYFFSSGKDGIVKFWDADIRECVMTFNQHHAEVLALAVSRDGETMCSGSRDRSIRVYVRGDEQVFLEEQRQLALEKDLDAQEMKSFESGAVMGDTKQIESARVSRLTKDTVDASERLVEM
;
A
#
# COMPACT_ATOMS: atom_id res chain seq x y z
N ILE A 1 18.35 -7.60 -18.66
CA ILE A 1 18.64 -6.20 -19.03
C ILE A 1 19.74 -6.24 -20.08
N TYR A 2 19.62 -5.43 -21.09
CA TYR A 2 20.56 -5.30 -22.20
C TYR A 2 20.84 -3.83 -22.44
N HIS A 3 22.05 -3.53 -22.91
CA HIS A 3 22.38 -2.18 -23.39
C HIS A 3 21.60 -1.90 -24.68
N ALA A 4 20.91 -0.77 -24.76
CA ALA A 4 20.07 -0.42 -25.92
C ALA A 4 20.88 -0.22 -27.21
N ASP A 5 22.08 0.35 -27.12
CA ASP A 5 22.91 0.69 -28.26
C ASP A 5 23.57 -0.54 -28.91
N THR A 6 24.08 -1.44 -28.09
CA THR A 6 24.89 -2.58 -28.54
C THR A 6 24.17 -3.92 -28.48
N MET A 7 23.00 -3.95 -27.87
CA MET A 7 22.24 -5.18 -27.55
C MET A 7 23.06 -6.22 -26.80
N THR A 8 24.12 -5.79 -26.11
CA THR A 8 24.93 -6.68 -25.28
C THR A 8 24.20 -6.91 -23.94
N PHE A 9 24.32 -8.14 -23.45
CA PHE A 9 23.81 -8.52 -22.14
C PHE A 9 24.51 -7.70 -21.04
N PHE A 10 23.73 -7.15 -20.16
CA PHE A 10 24.21 -6.39 -19.01
C PHE A 10 23.94 -7.16 -17.70
N LEU A 11 22.68 -7.48 -17.42
CA LEU A 11 22.31 -7.98 -16.11
C LEU A 11 21.05 -8.86 -16.16
N SER A 12 20.99 -9.89 -15.31
CA SER A 12 19.78 -10.69 -15.06
C SER A 12 19.30 -10.55 -13.64
N LEU A 13 18.01 -10.31 -13.47
CA LEU A 13 17.35 -10.20 -12.16
C LEU A 13 16.66 -11.54 -11.84
N TYR A 14 17.13 -12.23 -10.82
CA TYR A 14 16.59 -13.52 -10.39
C TYR A 14 16.00 -13.41 -8.99
N GLY A 15 14.85 -14.04 -8.76
CA GLY A 15 14.28 -14.12 -7.41
C GLY A 15 12.77 -14.24 -7.31
N HIS A 16 12.00 -13.98 -8.38
CA HIS A 16 10.59 -14.29 -8.40
C HIS A 16 10.34 -15.80 -8.49
N ARG A 17 9.29 -16.29 -7.81
CA ARG A 17 8.92 -17.71 -7.81
C ARG A 17 7.97 -18.08 -8.95
N LEU A 18 7.24 -17.11 -9.45
CA LEU A 18 6.28 -17.24 -10.55
C LEU A 18 6.60 -16.22 -11.63
N PRO A 19 5.96 -16.30 -12.82
CA PRO A 19 6.23 -15.38 -13.91
C PRO A 19 6.10 -13.90 -13.51
N VAL A 20 7.02 -13.08 -14.00
CA VAL A 20 6.98 -11.63 -13.92
C VAL A 20 6.00 -11.12 -14.96
N LEU A 21 5.00 -10.36 -14.53
CA LEU A 21 3.92 -9.87 -15.40
C LEU A 21 4.14 -8.42 -15.82
N CYS A 22 4.82 -7.64 -15.00
CA CYS A 22 5.04 -6.23 -15.23
C CYS A 22 6.35 -5.76 -14.63
N CYS A 23 6.89 -4.72 -15.20
CA CYS A 23 8.07 -4.01 -14.68
C CYS A 23 7.97 -2.53 -15.03
N SER A 24 8.58 -1.71 -14.20
CA SER A 24 8.76 -0.28 -14.44
C SER A 24 10.10 0.16 -13.90
N MET A 25 10.70 1.17 -14.50
CA MET A 25 11.99 1.72 -14.13
C MET A 25 11.80 3.16 -13.67
N SER A 26 12.57 3.58 -12.67
CA SER A 26 12.60 4.96 -12.20
C SER A 26 13.21 5.90 -13.25
N SER A 27 12.86 7.17 -13.19
CA SER A 27 13.32 8.17 -14.15
C SER A 27 14.83 8.45 -14.09
N ASP A 28 15.45 8.19 -12.96
CA ASP A 28 16.90 8.33 -12.72
C ASP A 28 17.71 7.08 -13.06
N GLU A 29 17.04 6.02 -13.59
CA GLU A 29 17.65 4.76 -14.00
C GLU A 29 18.38 3.99 -12.89
N THR A 30 18.11 4.30 -11.61
CA THR A 30 18.77 3.64 -10.47
C THR A 30 18.03 2.40 -9.98
N VAL A 31 16.68 2.41 -10.11
CA VAL A 31 15.79 1.41 -9.53
C VAL A 31 14.84 0.81 -10.56
N ILE A 32 14.68 -0.50 -10.52
CA ILE A 32 13.60 -1.20 -11.23
C ILE A 32 12.66 -1.84 -10.20
N VAL A 33 11.37 -1.77 -10.50
CA VAL A 33 10.33 -2.48 -9.77
C VAL A 33 9.69 -3.51 -10.68
N THR A 34 9.53 -4.72 -10.16
CA THR A 34 8.89 -5.83 -10.89
C THR A 34 7.70 -6.37 -10.10
N GLY A 35 6.62 -6.64 -10.80
CA GLY A 35 5.44 -7.31 -10.26
C GLY A 35 5.25 -8.69 -10.88
N SER A 36 4.87 -9.65 -10.05
CA SER A 36 4.77 -11.05 -10.44
C SER A 36 3.44 -11.69 -10.04
N ALA A 37 3.15 -12.82 -10.66
CA ALA A 37 2.07 -13.69 -10.28
C ALA A 37 2.25 -14.29 -8.87
N ASP A 38 3.45 -14.20 -8.27
CA ASP A 38 3.74 -14.63 -6.90
C ASP A 38 3.21 -13.66 -5.82
N LYS A 39 2.41 -12.65 -6.22
CA LYS A 39 1.77 -11.65 -5.36
C LYS A 39 2.74 -10.62 -4.77
N ASN A 40 4.02 -10.73 -5.12
CA ASN A 40 5.05 -9.86 -4.61
C ASN A 40 5.45 -8.80 -5.64
N VAL A 41 5.82 -7.66 -5.10
CA VAL A 41 6.57 -6.64 -5.79
C VAL A 41 8.01 -6.69 -5.28
N LYS A 42 8.98 -6.63 -6.19
CA LYS A 42 10.39 -6.58 -5.85
C LYS A 42 11.03 -5.32 -6.39
N ILE A 43 11.85 -4.71 -5.55
CA ILE A 43 12.67 -3.53 -5.87
C ILE A 43 14.10 -4.00 -6.09
N TRP A 44 14.69 -3.59 -7.20
CA TRP A 44 16.04 -3.98 -7.62
C TRP A 44 16.88 -2.74 -7.86
N GLY A 45 18.12 -2.76 -7.38
CA GLY A 45 19.14 -1.81 -7.78
C GLY A 45 19.70 -2.16 -9.16
N LEU A 46 19.88 -1.16 -10.02
CA LEU A 46 20.42 -1.37 -11.37
C LEU A 46 21.94 -1.44 -11.40
N ASP A 47 22.62 -0.96 -10.38
CA ASP A 47 24.07 -0.96 -10.31
C ASP A 47 24.66 -2.39 -10.30
N PHE A 48 24.10 -3.24 -9.45
CA PHE A 48 24.57 -4.61 -9.25
C PHE A 48 23.52 -5.68 -9.50
N GLY A 49 22.25 -5.28 -9.74
CA GLY A 49 21.13 -6.20 -9.92
C GLY A 49 20.70 -6.92 -8.65
N ASP A 50 21.00 -6.35 -7.51
CA ASP A 50 20.61 -6.89 -6.22
C ASP A 50 19.14 -6.63 -5.93
N CYS A 51 18.49 -7.62 -5.31
CA CYS A 51 17.13 -7.47 -4.83
C CYS A 51 17.16 -6.70 -3.50
N GLN A 52 16.92 -5.41 -3.55
CA GLN A 52 16.91 -4.55 -2.36
C GLN A 52 15.78 -4.90 -1.40
N LYS A 53 14.59 -5.16 -1.93
CA LYS A 53 13.42 -5.53 -1.12
C LYS A 53 12.45 -6.41 -1.91
N SER A 54 11.86 -7.37 -1.21
CA SER A 54 10.71 -8.14 -1.68
C SER A 54 9.55 -7.89 -0.74
N MET A 55 8.44 -7.39 -1.28
CA MET A 55 7.27 -7.01 -0.51
C MET A 55 6.06 -7.80 -0.97
N PHE A 56 5.26 -8.28 -0.01
CA PHE A 56 3.94 -8.80 -0.31
C PHE A 56 3.01 -7.64 -0.66
N ALA A 57 2.68 -7.51 -1.93
CA ALA A 57 1.94 -6.36 -2.42
C ALA A 57 0.43 -6.60 -2.45
N HIS A 58 -0.01 -7.72 -3.02
CA HIS A 58 -1.42 -7.97 -3.31
C HIS A 58 -1.88 -9.35 -2.86
N GLY A 59 -3.20 -9.48 -2.66
CA GLY A 59 -3.84 -10.76 -2.34
C GLY A 59 -3.82 -11.77 -3.49
N ASP A 60 -3.61 -11.29 -4.73
CA ASP A 60 -3.48 -12.07 -5.95
C ASP A 60 -2.36 -11.51 -6.84
N SER A 61 -2.22 -11.99 -8.07
CA SER A 61 -1.19 -11.59 -9.02
C SER A 61 -1.09 -10.07 -9.20
N VAL A 62 0.13 -9.55 -9.24
CA VAL A 62 0.40 -8.15 -9.57
C VAL A 62 0.33 -7.99 -11.08
N MET A 63 -0.60 -7.18 -11.57
CA MET A 63 -0.89 -7.04 -12.99
C MET A 63 -0.13 -5.91 -13.65
N SER A 64 0.02 -4.77 -12.96
CA SER A 64 0.72 -3.61 -13.49
C SER A 64 1.49 -2.88 -12.39
N VAL A 65 2.64 -2.33 -12.76
CA VAL A 65 3.46 -1.45 -11.92
C VAL A 65 3.88 -0.25 -12.76
N GLN A 66 3.80 0.95 -12.20
CA GLN A 66 4.19 2.17 -12.90
C GLN A 66 4.83 3.17 -11.94
N PHE A 67 6.04 3.63 -12.25
CA PHE A 67 6.67 4.74 -11.54
C PHE A 67 6.01 6.08 -11.83
N VAL A 68 6.02 6.95 -10.82
CA VAL A 68 5.67 8.35 -11.00
C VAL A 68 6.91 9.08 -11.53
N PRO A 69 6.82 9.82 -12.64
CA PRO A 69 7.95 10.51 -13.23
C PRO A 69 8.66 11.45 -12.26
N ASN A 70 9.99 11.49 -12.33
CA ASN A 70 10.87 12.33 -11.50
C ASN A 70 10.76 12.09 -9.98
N THR A 71 10.27 10.93 -9.58
CA THR A 71 10.16 10.53 -8.17
C THR A 71 10.50 9.06 -8.01
N HIS A 72 10.73 8.62 -6.77
CA HIS A 72 10.88 7.21 -6.41
C HIS A 72 9.57 6.58 -5.93
N TYR A 73 8.44 7.24 -6.15
CA TYR A 73 7.14 6.65 -5.89
C TYR A 73 6.65 5.81 -7.05
N PHE A 74 5.92 4.75 -6.76
CA PHE A 74 5.31 3.92 -7.79
C PHE A 74 3.93 3.40 -7.37
N PHE A 75 3.12 3.11 -8.37
CA PHE A 75 1.84 2.45 -8.20
C PHE A 75 1.95 0.97 -8.58
N SER A 76 1.23 0.12 -7.87
CA SER A 76 1.01 -1.27 -8.25
C SER A 76 -0.47 -1.58 -8.31
N SER A 77 -0.87 -2.44 -9.22
CA SER A 77 -2.23 -2.95 -9.29
C SER A 77 -2.25 -4.47 -9.29
N GLY A 78 -3.25 -5.01 -8.65
CA GLY A 78 -3.43 -6.45 -8.52
C GLY A 78 -4.73 -6.96 -9.14
N LYS A 79 -4.75 -8.27 -9.32
CA LYS A 79 -5.95 -9.02 -9.68
C LYS A 79 -7.00 -9.00 -8.56
N ASP A 80 -6.62 -8.61 -7.36
CA ASP A 80 -7.50 -8.40 -6.19
C ASP A 80 -8.39 -7.13 -6.29
N GLY A 81 -8.25 -6.34 -7.36
CA GLY A 81 -9.01 -5.10 -7.57
C GLY A 81 -8.46 -3.89 -6.82
N ILE A 82 -7.31 -4.04 -6.19
CA ILE A 82 -6.69 -3.00 -5.37
C ILE A 82 -5.58 -2.32 -6.16
N VAL A 83 -5.45 -1.01 -5.99
CA VAL A 83 -4.29 -0.23 -6.43
C VAL A 83 -3.58 0.28 -5.18
N LYS A 84 -2.26 0.14 -5.15
CA LYS A 84 -1.42 0.60 -4.03
C LYS A 84 -0.38 1.59 -4.50
N PHE A 85 -0.11 2.57 -3.66
CA PHE A 85 0.92 3.58 -3.83
C PHE A 85 2.06 3.32 -2.85
N TRP A 86 3.29 3.32 -3.35
CA TRP A 86 4.48 2.91 -2.63
C TRP A 86 5.57 3.95 -2.71
N ASP A 87 6.37 4.00 -1.67
CA ASP A 87 7.65 4.68 -1.64
C ASP A 87 8.76 3.64 -1.84
N ALA A 88 9.59 3.80 -2.88
CA ALA A 88 10.68 2.89 -3.18
C ALA A 88 11.88 3.09 -2.25
N ASP A 89 12.11 4.28 -1.72
CA ASP A 89 13.22 4.60 -0.82
C ASP A 89 12.98 4.04 0.58
N ILE A 90 11.79 4.34 1.14
CA ILE A 90 11.36 3.83 2.44
C ILE A 90 10.95 2.36 2.33
N ARG A 91 10.54 1.92 1.13
CA ARG A 91 10.11 0.55 0.81
C ARG A 91 8.85 0.15 1.55
N GLU A 92 7.87 1.05 1.60
CA GLU A 92 6.61 0.88 2.30
C GLU A 92 5.41 1.31 1.45
N CYS A 93 4.26 0.76 1.80
CA CYS A 93 2.99 1.16 1.20
C CYS A 93 2.52 2.45 1.86
N VAL A 94 2.38 3.50 1.05
CA VAL A 94 1.90 4.81 1.49
C VAL A 94 0.38 4.83 1.54
N MET A 95 -0.28 4.32 0.48
CA MET A 95 -1.73 4.43 0.34
C MET A 95 -2.30 3.22 -0.42
N THR A 96 -3.53 2.87 -0.09
CA THR A 96 -4.28 1.78 -0.74
C THR A 96 -5.62 2.29 -1.24
N PHE A 97 -5.88 2.05 -2.54
CA PHE A 97 -7.12 2.43 -3.21
C PHE A 97 -7.94 1.18 -3.49
N ASN A 98 -9.03 1.00 -2.78
CA ASN A 98 -9.95 -0.13 -2.94
C ASN A 98 -11.27 0.36 -3.56
N GLN A 99 -11.23 0.73 -4.83
CA GLN A 99 -12.37 1.31 -5.52
C GLN A 99 -12.89 0.45 -6.67
N HIS A 100 -12.06 -0.44 -7.23
CA HIS A 100 -12.49 -1.36 -8.27
C HIS A 100 -13.15 -2.61 -7.69
N HIS A 101 -14.13 -3.14 -8.40
CA HIS A 101 -14.86 -4.36 -8.03
C HIS A 101 -14.33 -5.62 -8.70
N ALA A 102 -13.36 -5.48 -9.61
CA ALA A 102 -12.72 -6.58 -10.33
C ALA A 102 -11.23 -6.28 -10.57
N GLU A 103 -10.56 -7.22 -11.22
CA GLU A 103 -9.13 -7.17 -11.54
C GLU A 103 -8.73 -5.84 -12.18
N VAL A 104 -7.69 -5.17 -11.66
CA VAL A 104 -7.09 -3.98 -12.29
C VAL A 104 -5.97 -4.45 -13.20
N LEU A 105 -6.16 -4.24 -14.51
CA LEU A 105 -5.29 -4.80 -15.54
C LEU A 105 -4.15 -3.86 -15.93
N ALA A 106 -4.41 -2.56 -15.92
CA ALA A 106 -3.46 -1.57 -16.41
C ALA A 106 -3.45 -0.32 -15.55
N LEU A 107 -2.28 0.28 -15.44
CA LEU A 107 -2.04 1.59 -14.85
C LEU A 107 -1.35 2.47 -15.88
N ALA A 108 -1.66 3.75 -15.86
CA ALA A 108 -0.95 4.77 -16.60
C ALA A 108 -0.82 6.02 -15.73
N VAL A 109 0.37 6.57 -15.68
CA VAL A 109 0.66 7.80 -14.94
C VAL A 109 0.97 8.90 -15.95
N SER A 110 0.44 10.10 -15.72
CA SER A 110 0.72 11.29 -16.52
C SER A 110 2.21 11.62 -16.46
N ARG A 111 2.71 12.27 -17.53
CA ARG A 111 4.09 12.76 -17.60
C ARG A 111 4.44 13.75 -16.48
N ASP A 112 3.46 14.50 -16.03
CA ASP A 112 3.62 15.50 -14.96
C ASP A 112 3.55 14.86 -13.56
N GLY A 113 3.17 13.56 -13.45
CA GLY A 113 3.00 12.85 -12.19
C GLY A 113 1.77 13.26 -11.38
N GLU A 114 0.92 14.15 -11.90
CA GLU A 114 -0.25 14.66 -11.17
C GLU A 114 -1.49 13.80 -11.32
N THR A 115 -1.58 13.05 -12.40
CA THR A 115 -2.74 12.18 -12.67
C THR A 115 -2.33 10.75 -12.92
N MET A 116 -3.11 9.82 -12.38
CA MET A 116 -2.99 8.39 -12.62
C MET A 116 -4.34 7.83 -13.06
N CYS A 117 -4.32 6.94 -14.03
CA CYS A 117 -5.49 6.21 -14.49
C CYS A 117 -5.33 4.73 -14.21
N SER A 118 -6.39 4.07 -13.76
CA SER A 118 -6.48 2.63 -13.63
C SER A 118 -7.60 2.06 -14.51
N GLY A 119 -7.29 1.00 -15.23
CA GLY A 119 -8.25 0.26 -16.06
C GLY A 119 -8.54 -1.11 -15.46
N SER A 120 -9.82 -1.42 -15.26
CA SER A 120 -10.24 -2.65 -14.64
C SER A 120 -11.17 -3.49 -15.53
N ARG A 121 -11.24 -4.78 -15.23
CA ARG A 121 -12.16 -5.71 -15.84
C ARG A 121 -13.64 -5.44 -15.51
N ASP A 122 -13.91 -4.59 -14.51
CA ASP A 122 -15.26 -4.09 -14.21
C ASP A 122 -15.81 -3.14 -15.29
N ARG A 123 -15.05 -2.93 -16.38
CA ARG A 123 -15.32 -2.01 -17.52
C ARG A 123 -15.25 -0.55 -17.15
N SER A 124 -14.70 -0.21 -15.99
CA SER A 124 -14.49 1.17 -15.57
C SER A 124 -13.02 1.58 -15.73
N ILE A 125 -12.83 2.84 -16.03
CA ILE A 125 -11.56 3.54 -15.94
C ILE A 125 -11.71 4.56 -14.82
N ARG A 126 -10.77 4.56 -13.87
CA ARG A 126 -10.75 5.54 -12.79
C ARG A 126 -9.56 6.44 -12.96
N VAL A 127 -9.80 7.72 -12.76
CA VAL A 127 -8.76 8.74 -12.80
C VAL A 127 -8.59 9.30 -11.40
N TYR A 128 -7.35 9.31 -10.95
CA TYR A 128 -6.95 9.85 -9.66
C TYR A 128 -6.11 11.09 -9.93
N VAL A 129 -6.39 12.15 -9.21
CA VAL A 129 -5.65 13.40 -9.29
C VAL A 129 -4.92 13.60 -7.97
N ARG A 130 -3.69 14.06 -8.04
CA ARG A 130 -2.90 14.38 -6.86
C ARG A 130 -3.57 15.54 -6.12
N GLY A 131 -3.86 15.34 -4.83
CA GLY A 131 -4.35 16.37 -3.94
C GLY A 131 -3.19 17.12 -3.27
N ASP A 132 -3.44 18.31 -2.81
CA ASP A 132 -2.47 19.12 -2.05
C ASP A 132 -2.38 18.72 -0.56
N GLU A 133 -3.21 17.77 -0.13
CA GLU A 133 -3.21 17.29 1.25
C GLU A 133 -1.96 16.44 1.54
N GLN A 134 -1.20 16.86 2.54
CA GLN A 134 -0.08 16.08 3.03
C GLN A 134 -0.60 14.85 3.77
N VAL A 135 -0.21 13.67 3.30
CA VAL A 135 -0.52 12.42 3.96
C VAL A 135 0.53 12.16 5.03
N PHE A 136 0.16 12.30 6.29
CA PHE A 136 1.02 11.93 7.43
C PHE A 136 0.95 10.42 7.63
N LEU A 137 1.95 9.71 7.12
CA LEU A 137 2.05 8.24 7.19
C LEU A 137 2.00 7.70 8.62
N GLU A 138 2.57 8.44 9.57
CA GLU A 138 2.58 8.06 10.98
C GLU A 138 1.19 8.10 11.60
N GLU A 139 0.40 9.14 11.29
CA GLU A 139 -0.99 9.24 11.75
C GLU A 139 -1.88 8.15 11.15
N GLN A 140 -1.69 7.85 9.86
CA GLN A 140 -2.44 6.75 9.23
C GLN A 140 -2.07 5.38 9.80
N ARG A 141 -0.80 5.17 10.17
CA ARG A 141 -0.37 3.94 10.85
C ARG A 141 -0.97 3.82 12.24
N GLN A 142 -0.99 4.91 13.00
CA GLN A 142 -1.60 4.92 14.32
C GLN A 142 -3.09 4.62 14.23
N LEU A 143 -3.81 5.26 13.33
CA LEU A 143 -5.23 5.00 13.07
C LEU A 143 -5.51 3.57 12.59
N ALA A 144 -4.62 2.99 11.79
CA ALA A 144 -4.75 1.60 11.36
C ALA A 144 -4.52 0.62 12.52
N LEU A 145 -3.49 0.87 13.35
CA LEU A 145 -3.20 0.08 14.55
C LEU A 145 -4.34 0.16 15.58
N GLU A 146 -4.91 1.32 15.80
CA GLU A 146 -6.07 1.50 16.67
C GLU A 146 -7.28 0.71 16.18
N LYS A 147 -7.57 0.78 14.86
CA LYS A 147 -8.67 -0.01 14.26
C LYS A 147 -8.46 -1.51 14.37
N ASP A 148 -7.23 -1.97 14.20
CA ASP A 148 -6.90 -3.40 14.34
C ASP A 148 -7.00 -3.86 15.80
N LEU A 149 -6.60 -3.04 16.75
CA LEU A 149 -6.77 -3.30 18.18
C LEU A 149 -8.24 -3.35 18.55
N ASP A 150 -9.05 -2.37 18.12
CA ASP A 150 -10.49 -2.36 18.35
C ASP A 150 -11.18 -3.59 17.73
N ALA A 151 -10.76 -3.99 16.52
CA ALA A 151 -11.29 -5.19 15.87
C ALA A 151 -10.88 -6.49 16.59
N GLN A 152 -9.69 -6.53 17.20
CA GLN A 152 -9.25 -7.67 18.02
C GLN A 152 -9.99 -7.71 19.36
N GLU A 153 -10.20 -6.56 20.00
CA GLU A 153 -10.98 -6.46 21.23
C GLU A 153 -12.44 -6.89 20.99
N MET A 154 -13.06 -6.46 19.89
CA MET A 154 -14.41 -6.89 19.52
C MET A 154 -14.51 -8.40 19.30
N LYS A 155 -13.54 -8.99 18.60
CA LYS A 155 -13.47 -10.46 18.39
C LYS A 155 -13.24 -11.23 19.69
N SER A 156 -12.41 -10.71 20.60
CA SER A 156 -12.18 -11.31 21.92
C SER A 156 -13.43 -11.23 22.79
N PHE A 157 -14.20 -10.15 22.65
CA PHE A 157 -15.47 -9.97 23.31
C PHE A 157 -16.54 -10.95 22.81
N GLU A 158 -16.66 -11.13 21.51
CA GLU A 158 -17.58 -12.12 20.91
C GLU A 158 -17.21 -13.56 21.25
N SER A 159 -15.90 -13.88 21.32
CA SER A 159 -15.43 -15.21 21.70
C SER A 159 -15.48 -15.47 23.20
N GLY A 160 -15.42 -14.42 24.03
CA GLY A 160 -15.45 -14.50 25.49
C GLY A 160 -16.87 -14.50 26.10
N ALA A 161 -17.89 -14.26 25.31
CA ALA A 161 -19.29 -14.20 25.78
C ALA A 161 -19.92 -15.54 26.21
N VAL A 162 -19.12 -16.62 26.29
CA VAL A 162 -19.60 -17.96 26.66
C VAL A 162 -19.33 -18.34 28.13
N MET A 163 -18.52 -17.56 28.90
CA MET A 163 -18.41 -17.84 30.35
C MET A 163 -18.04 -16.59 31.20
N GLY A 164 -19.01 -16.07 31.90
CA GLY A 164 -18.97 -15.51 33.26
C GLY A 164 -17.97 -14.39 33.58
N ASP A 165 -18.44 -13.16 33.59
CA ASP A 165 -18.35 -12.16 34.67
C ASP A 165 -18.72 -10.76 34.13
N THR A 166 -19.97 -10.42 34.26
CA THR A 166 -20.54 -9.13 33.89
C THR A 166 -20.01 -7.93 34.69
N LYS A 167 -19.37 -8.18 35.85
CA LYS A 167 -18.91 -7.08 36.73
C LYS A 167 -17.59 -6.42 36.32
N GLN A 168 -16.68 -7.12 35.64
CA GLN A 168 -15.42 -6.52 35.18
C GLN A 168 -15.59 -5.65 33.92
N ILE A 169 -16.59 -5.93 33.11
CA ILE A 169 -16.87 -5.24 31.85
C ILE A 169 -17.47 -3.85 32.10
N GLU A 170 -18.30 -3.71 33.10
CA GLU A 170 -18.87 -2.40 33.48
C GLU A 170 -17.79 -1.44 34.03
N SER A 171 -16.81 -1.95 34.79
CA SER A 171 -15.74 -1.12 35.34
C SER A 171 -14.79 -0.58 34.24
N ALA A 172 -14.49 -1.37 33.22
CA ALA A 172 -13.68 -0.93 32.07
C ALA A 172 -14.40 0.10 31.18
N ARG A 173 -15.71 -0.04 31.03
CA ARG A 173 -16.55 0.91 30.28
C ARG A 173 -16.68 2.26 30.98
N VAL A 174 -16.80 2.26 32.30
CA VAL A 174 -16.86 3.47 33.14
C VAL A 174 -15.52 4.22 33.12
N SER A 175 -14.37 3.50 33.12
CA SER A 175 -13.06 4.15 33.07
C SER A 175 -12.76 4.82 31.72
N ARG A 176 -13.28 4.30 30.60
CA ARG A 176 -13.16 4.95 29.27
C ARG A 176 -14.05 6.19 29.14
N LEU A 177 -15.30 6.10 29.59
CA LEU A 177 -16.21 7.25 29.62
C LEU A 177 -15.67 8.42 30.46
N THR A 178 -14.95 8.15 31.54
CA THR A 178 -14.30 9.18 32.35
C THR A 178 -13.08 9.80 31.68
N LYS A 179 -12.31 9.05 30.89
CA LYS A 179 -11.19 9.59 30.13
C LYS A 179 -11.67 10.53 29.02
N ASP A 180 -12.62 10.11 28.21
CA ASP A 180 -13.19 10.92 27.11
C ASP A 180 -13.85 12.20 27.63
N THR A 181 -14.47 12.15 28.83
CA THR A 181 -15.06 13.33 29.47
C THR A 181 -14.01 14.29 30.04
N VAL A 182 -12.87 13.77 30.51
CA VAL A 182 -11.75 14.60 31.00
C VAL A 182 -11.07 15.30 29.82
N ASP A 183 -10.76 14.57 28.73
CA ASP A 183 -10.13 15.14 27.52
C ASP A 183 -11.04 16.18 26.85
N ALA A 184 -12.37 15.96 26.84
CA ALA A 184 -13.33 16.94 26.35
C ALA A 184 -13.40 18.19 27.23
N SER A 185 -13.23 18.07 28.55
CA SER A 185 -13.21 19.20 29.46
C SER A 185 -11.93 20.01 29.36
N GLU A 186 -10.78 19.39 29.14
CA GLU A 186 -9.50 20.10 28.94
C GLU A 186 -9.50 20.92 27.65
N ARG A 187 -10.06 20.41 26.55
CA ARG A 187 -10.20 21.17 25.29
C ARG A 187 -11.14 22.38 25.39
N LEU A 188 -12.07 22.40 26.33
CA LEU A 188 -12.98 23.53 26.56
C LEU A 188 -12.34 24.63 27.43
N VAL A 189 -11.26 24.33 28.15
CA VAL A 189 -10.55 25.31 28.99
C VAL A 189 -9.47 26.07 28.18
N GLU A 190 -9.04 25.53 27.03
CA GLU A 190 -8.04 26.16 26.14
C GLU A 190 -8.67 27.09 25.07
N MET A 191 -9.98 27.26 25.03
CA MET A 191 -10.69 28.22 24.19
C MET A 191 -11.10 29.46 24.97
#